data_bc29993c34e19144749d8e11198abfc1
#
_entry.id   bc29993c34e19144749d8e11198abfc1
#
_cell.length_a   1.000
_cell.length_b   1.000
_cell.length_c   1.000
_cell.angle_alpha   90.00
_cell.angle_beta   90.00
_cell.angle_gamma   90.00
#
_symmetry.space_group_name_H-M   'P 1'
#
loop_
_entity.id
_entity.type
_entity.pdbx_description
1 polymer ?
#
loop_
_entity_poly.entity_id
_entity_poly.type
_entity_poly.pdbx_seq_one_letter_code
_entity_poly.pdbx_strand_id
1 'polypeptide(L)'
;MKKAFLALALLLCILSTSRAQVIITEIMYNPPESGNDTLEYLELHNFNNLPTDVSGWTFSLGIEYTFPTGTIMPPGGYIVLAKNANAFKTVFGFTPSVWTAGALSNNGETIEIKDAAGTVKDVVTFVNAAPWPPEGAGSGPSIVLCDFNSDNSLPANWQAASTGTGVIVNGNEVKGNPGAASGCTGLNQITAVDDMVAAPSGQSVLFNVQGNDLIINSLTTFIIITPPTQGSATISGNGISYQSAAGYCGPDQLTYQICDAANCSEATVNINVKCYPVRTIGLMTSENGSTGVADSLNATCELQGTVYGVNLRPLNNNQASLLFTIIDDSGVGIAVSTLGGTFGYTVNEKDKVTVRGTIAQFNGQTEIRPDTILKISANNALLNPTIVTSLSEATESRLVKLNALHLVDPAEWTTGVGSSGFNVRAVADNNPNDTILIRIDRDVESFNSTAPLSPFDLTGIGGQFDASNPHNSGYQVLPRYNPDIDFGAAAHEADFSAEVLLSPNPASSLISIEMSSQFDRIRLFNAKGQELKTYNQPDNLQKVDVSLYKSGVYFVRFEKGGKAWTTRFVKQ
;
A
#
# COMPACT_ATOMS: atom_id res chain seq x y z
N MET A 1 46.63 21.27 -7.57
CA MET A 1 45.26 20.92 -7.98
C MET A 1 44.91 19.58 -7.29
N LYS A 2 44.22 19.68 -6.15
CA LYS A 2 43.85 18.50 -5.33
C LYS A 2 42.43 18.05 -5.74
N LYS A 3 42.31 16.86 -6.27
CA LYS A 3 41.00 16.23 -6.53
C LYS A 3 40.49 15.67 -5.21
N ALA A 4 39.38 16.20 -4.73
CA ALA A 4 38.63 15.65 -3.60
C ALA A 4 37.74 14.52 -4.14
N PHE A 5 37.97 13.28 -3.68
CA PHE A 5 37.05 12.16 -3.85
C PHE A 5 35.95 12.28 -2.79
N LEU A 6 34.71 12.48 -3.23
CA LEU A 6 33.54 12.40 -2.39
C LEU A 6 33.08 10.95 -2.38
N ALA A 7 33.32 10.24 -1.27
CA ALA A 7 32.79 8.89 -1.05
C ALA A 7 31.32 9.03 -0.63
N LEU A 8 30.41 8.66 -1.52
CA LEU A 8 28.98 8.52 -1.24
C LEU A 8 28.77 7.17 -0.53
N ALA A 9 28.62 7.22 0.78
CA ALA A 9 28.22 6.06 1.57
C ALA A 9 26.75 5.74 1.28
N LEU A 10 26.52 4.69 0.51
CA LEU A 10 25.19 4.13 0.27
C LEU A 10 24.74 3.42 1.56
N LEU A 11 23.87 4.10 2.33
CA LEU A 11 23.22 3.51 3.50
C LEU A 11 22.13 2.54 2.98
N LEU A 12 22.49 1.25 2.86
CA LEU A 12 21.51 0.19 2.65
C LEU A 12 20.66 0.10 3.93
N CYS A 13 19.47 0.71 3.93
CA CYS A 13 18.44 0.38 4.91
C CYS A 13 17.94 -1.04 4.60
N ILE A 14 18.55 -2.03 5.24
CA ILE A 14 17.96 -3.37 5.34
C ILE A 14 16.71 -3.19 6.18
N LEU A 15 15.54 -3.26 5.55
CA LEU A 15 14.27 -3.45 6.23
C LEU A 15 14.31 -4.86 6.82
N SER A 16 14.96 -5.01 7.97
CA SER A 16 14.74 -6.16 8.82
C SER A 16 13.27 -6.08 9.26
N THR A 17 12.48 -7.05 8.88
CA THR A 17 11.23 -7.36 9.57
C THR A 17 11.60 -7.48 11.04
N SER A 18 11.20 -6.50 11.85
CA SER A 18 11.44 -6.54 13.30
C SER A 18 10.60 -7.69 13.84
N ARG A 19 11.19 -8.88 13.91
CA ARG A 19 10.61 -9.97 14.71
C ARG A 19 10.63 -9.51 16.18
N ALA A 20 9.64 -9.96 16.92
CA ALA A 20 9.61 -9.72 18.36
C ALA A 20 10.96 -10.16 18.96
N GLN A 21 11.57 -9.27 19.72
CA GLN A 21 12.90 -9.49 20.30
C GLN A 21 12.83 -10.38 21.55
N VAL A 22 11.65 -10.37 22.18
CA VAL A 22 11.31 -11.15 23.38
C VAL A 22 10.03 -11.89 23.03
N ILE A 23 10.07 -13.22 23.14
CA ILE A 23 8.98 -14.11 22.74
C ILE A 23 8.62 -15.08 23.86
N ILE A 24 7.40 -15.56 23.85
CA ILE A 24 6.91 -16.65 24.72
C ILE A 24 7.49 -17.96 24.23
N THR A 25 8.17 -18.72 25.09
CA THR A 25 8.91 -19.91 24.72
C THR A 25 8.48 -21.18 25.47
N GLU A 26 7.83 -21.06 26.62
CA GLU A 26 7.33 -22.21 27.36
C GLU A 26 6.04 -21.86 28.11
N ILE A 27 5.05 -22.78 28.10
CA ILE A 27 3.75 -22.59 28.74
C ILE A 27 3.35 -23.88 29.48
N MET A 28 3.23 -23.79 30.79
CA MET A 28 2.59 -24.81 31.64
C MET A 28 1.20 -24.29 31.99
N TYR A 29 0.20 -24.64 31.17
CA TYR A 29 -1.16 -24.13 31.33
C TYR A 29 -2.10 -25.07 32.08
N ASN A 30 -1.81 -26.37 32.09
CA ASN A 30 -2.60 -27.40 32.75
C ASN A 30 -1.65 -28.42 33.39
N PRO A 31 -1.07 -28.10 34.54
CA PRO A 31 -0.20 -29.02 35.24
C PRO A 31 -1.00 -30.23 35.80
N PRO A 32 -0.36 -31.36 36.16
CA PRO A 32 -1.05 -32.58 36.58
C PRO A 32 -1.61 -32.49 38.01
N GLU A 33 -1.89 -31.28 38.49
CA GLU A 33 -2.53 -31.04 39.79
C GLU A 33 -4.04 -31.33 39.72
N SER A 34 -4.67 -31.63 40.84
CA SER A 34 -6.12 -31.73 40.95
C SER A 34 -6.69 -30.55 41.72
N GLY A 35 -7.59 -29.83 41.09
CA GLY A 35 -8.32 -28.70 41.68
C GLY A 35 -7.71 -27.36 41.37
N ASN A 36 -6.78 -26.88 42.19
CA ASN A 36 -6.14 -25.56 41.94
C ASN A 36 -4.75 -25.74 41.33
N ASP A 37 -4.56 -25.31 40.10
CA ASP A 37 -3.32 -25.46 39.37
C ASP A 37 -2.29 -24.40 39.88
N THR A 38 -1.41 -24.80 40.77
CA THR A 38 -0.42 -23.91 41.39
C THR A 38 0.92 -23.89 40.64
N LEU A 39 1.14 -24.87 39.76
CA LEU A 39 2.35 -25.03 38.95
C LEU A 39 2.27 -24.35 37.57
N GLU A 40 1.21 -23.59 37.29
CA GLU A 40 1.13 -22.82 36.05
C GLU A 40 2.29 -21.81 35.94
N TYR A 41 2.91 -21.72 34.77
CA TYR A 41 3.93 -20.74 34.45
C TYR A 41 4.02 -20.41 32.96
N LEU A 42 4.63 -19.25 32.69
CA LEU A 42 5.02 -18.76 31.36
C LEU A 42 6.51 -18.42 31.36
N GLU A 43 7.17 -18.66 30.26
CA GLU A 43 8.54 -18.22 30.03
C GLU A 43 8.62 -17.27 28.86
N LEU A 44 9.43 -16.22 29.03
CA LEU A 44 9.88 -15.30 27.99
C LEU A 44 11.36 -15.50 27.74
N HIS A 45 11.76 -15.45 26.47
CA HIS A 45 13.16 -15.49 26.05
C HIS A 45 13.53 -14.26 25.21
N ASN A 46 14.64 -13.60 25.57
CA ASN A 46 15.25 -12.59 24.71
C ASN A 46 16.29 -13.26 23.79
N PHE A 47 15.89 -13.59 22.58
CA PHE A 47 16.79 -14.26 21.63
C PHE A 47 17.69 -13.30 20.83
N ASN A 48 17.71 -12.00 21.18
CA ASN A 48 18.61 -11.03 20.59
C ASN A 48 20.02 -11.08 21.16
N ASN A 49 20.95 -10.50 20.42
CA ASN A 49 22.32 -10.25 20.83
C ASN A 49 22.51 -9.00 21.70
N LEU A 50 21.43 -8.29 22.05
CA LEU A 50 21.42 -7.07 22.85
C LEU A 50 20.47 -7.20 24.04
N PRO A 51 20.78 -6.55 25.19
CA PRO A 51 19.85 -6.45 26.29
C PRO A 51 18.57 -5.75 25.87
N THR A 52 17.42 -6.23 26.32
CA THR A 52 16.12 -5.62 26.05
C THR A 52 15.52 -5.10 27.35
N ASP A 53 15.18 -3.81 27.38
CA ASP A 53 14.42 -3.21 28.48
C ASP A 53 12.93 -3.55 28.31
N VAL A 54 12.41 -4.37 29.22
CA VAL A 54 11.01 -4.76 29.29
C VAL A 54 10.24 -4.02 30.39
N SER A 55 10.80 -2.95 30.94
CA SER A 55 10.14 -2.12 31.96
C SER A 55 8.78 -1.61 31.49
N GLY A 56 7.75 -1.81 32.29
CA GLY A 56 6.39 -1.38 31.96
C GLY A 56 5.70 -2.21 30.87
N TRP A 57 6.32 -3.27 30.35
CA TRP A 57 5.61 -4.22 29.50
C TRP A 57 4.50 -4.90 30.28
N THR A 58 3.42 -5.27 29.61
CA THR A 58 2.23 -5.84 30.25
C THR A 58 1.73 -7.07 29.53
N PHE A 59 1.34 -8.09 30.29
CA PHE A 59 0.41 -9.10 29.80
C PHE A 59 -1.01 -8.56 29.95
N SER A 60 -1.80 -8.61 28.88
CA SER A 60 -3.16 -8.08 28.81
C SER A 60 -4.21 -9.17 28.51
N LEU A 61 -3.76 -10.35 28.11
CA LEU A 61 -4.58 -11.53 27.88
C LEU A 61 -3.88 -12.76 28.51
N GLY A 62 -4.64 -13.68 29.03
CA GLY A 62 -4.19 -14.88 29.74
C GLY A 62 -3.95 -14.59 31.22
N ILE A 63 -2.95 -13.82 31.53
CA ILE A 63 -2.58 -13.41 32.90
C ILE A 63 -2.49 -11.90 33.00
N GLU A 64 -2.46 -11.35 34.21
CA GLU A 64 -2.19 -9.96 34.49
C GLU A 64 -0.81 -9.77 35.14
N TYR A 65 0.09 -9.11 34.43
CA TYR A 65 1.42 -8.78 34.95
C TYR A 65 1.98 -7.54 34.29
N THR A 66 2.60 -6.67 35.07
CA THR A 66 3.36 -5.51 34.58
C THR A 66 4.79 -5.63 35.06
N PHE A 67 5.75 -5.58 34.15
CA PHE A 67 7.17 -5.63 34.47
C PHE A 67 7.60 -4.38 35.23
N PRO A 68 8.24 -4.52 36.40
CA PRO A 68 8.76 -3.39 37.16
C PRO A 68 9.74 -2.54 36.38
N THR A 69 9.83 -1.24 36.73
CA THR A 69 10.83 -0.34 36.16
C THR A 69 12.24 -0.87 36.45
N GLY A 70 13.11 -0.85 35.43
CA GLY A 70 14.49 -1.35 35.52
C GLY A 70 14.60 -2.86 35.21
N THR A 71 13.55 -3.51 34.69
CA THR A 71 13.62 -4.90 34.28
C THR A 71 14.31 -5.01 32.92
N ILE A 72 15.55 -5.48 32.92
CA ILE A 72 16.36 -5.69 31.71
C ILE A 72 16.54 -7.19 31.48
N MET A 73 16.14 -7.67 30.30
CA MET A 73 16.45 -9.03 29.84
C MET A 73 17.82 -9.03 29.15
N PRO A 74 18.84 -9.76 29.68
CA PRO A 74 20.13 -9.85 29.00
C PRO A 74 19.99 -10.59 27.63
N PRO A 75 20.97 -10.49 26.74
CA PRO A 75 21.02 -11.30 25.52
C PRO A 75 20.95 -12.79 25.86
N GLY A 76 20.07 -13.53 25.18
CA GLY A 76 19.83 -14.96 25.46
C GLY A 76 19.19 -15.25 26.82
N GLY A 77 18.74 -14.20 27.56
CA GLY A 77 18.17 -14.36 28.89
C GLY A 77 16.70 -14.78 28.90
N TYR A 78 16.30 -15.37 30.04
CA TYR A 78 14.93 -15.82 30.29
C TYR A 78 14.31 -15.07 31.46
N ILE A 79 12.98 -14.88 31.40
CA ILE A 79 12.16 -14.49 32.53
C ILE A 79 11.01 -15.48 32.66
N VAL A 80 10.87 -16.05 33.86
CA VAL A 80 9.77 -16.95 34.16
C VAL A 80 8.77 -16.26 35.09
N LEU A 81 7.51 -16.31 34.70
CA LEU A 81 6.37 -15.88 35.51
C LEU A 81 5.59 -17.12 35.95
N ALA A 82 5.27 -17.24 37.22
CA ALA A 82 4.50 -18.36 37.74
C ALA A 82 3.30 -17.89 38.57
N LYS A 83 2.30 -18.72 38.72
CA LYS A 83 1.13 -18.48 39.56
C LYS A 83 1.49 -18.53 41.03
N ASN A 84 2.38 -19.44 41.42
CA ASN A 84 2.82 -19.63 42.80
C ASN A 84 4.34 -19.90 42.87
N ALA A 85 5.09 -18.93 43.41
CA ALA A 85 6.53 -19.04 43.46
C ALA A 85 7.04 -20.19 44.31
N ASN A 86 6.37 -20.56 45.42
CA ASN A 86 6.79 -21.65 46.29
C ASN A 86 6.54 -23.02 45.64
N ALA A 87 5.38 -23.22 45.01
CA ALA A 87 5.09 -24.45 44.30
C ALA A 87 6.08 -24.63 43.14
N PHE A 88 6.29 -23.59 42.33
CA PHE A 88 7.26 -23.61 41.25
C PHE A 88 8.68 -23.93 41.71
N LYS A 89 9.14 -23.22 42.75
CA LYS A 89 10.48 -23.41 43.32
C LYS A 89 10.72 -24.84 43.82
N THR A 90 9.68 -25.48 44.37
CA THR A 90 9.78 -26.86 44.85
C THR A 90 10.05 -27.84 43.70
N VAL A 91 9.56 -27.55 42.51
CA VAL A 91 9.70 -28.38 41.31
C VAL A 91 10.95 -28.05 40.52
N PHE A 92 11.19 -26.75 40.25
CA PHE A 92 12.22 -26.27 39.32
C PHE A 92 13.47 -25.68 39.98
N GLY A 93 13.47 -25.54 41.31
CA GLY A 93 14.68 -25.20 42.10
C GLY A 93 15.03 -23.73 42.21
N PHE A 94 14.37 -22.82 41.51
CA PHE A 94 14.60 -21.37 41.57
C PHE A 94 13.30 -20.59 41.78
N THR A 95 13.41 -19.30 42.16
CA THR A 95 12.25 -18.46 42.45
C THR A 95 11.86 -17.64 41.21
N PRO A 96 10.68 -17.83 40.60
CA PRO A 96 10.18 -17.04 39.48
C PRO A 96 9.60 -15.70 39.96
N SER A 97 9.28 -14.81 39.03
CA SER A 97 8.32 -13.72 39.27
C SER A 97 6.90 -14.29 39.35
N VAL A 98 6.02 -13.58 40.08
CA VAL A 98 4.62 -14.04 40.26
C VAL A 98 3.70 -13.02 39.59
N TRP A 99 2.81 -13.48 38.73
CA TRP A 99 1.81 -12.59 38.14
C TRP A 99 0.75 -12.16 39.17
N THR A 100 0.11 -11.01 38.89
CA THR A 100 -0.74 -10.34 39.89
C THR A 100 -2.17 -10.87 39.95
N ALA A 101 -2.69 -11.32 38.82
CA ALA A 101 -4.02 -11.89 38.69
C ALA A 101 -4.15 -12.79 37.46
N GLY A 102 -5.26 -13.54 37.38
CA GLY A 102 -5.54 -14.48 36.30
C GLY A 102 -4.99 -15.88 36.56
N ALA A 103 -5.32 -16.79 35.67
CA ALA A 103 -4.87 -18.16 35.60
C ALA A 103 -4.94 -18.62 34.15
N LEU A 104 -4.04 -19.50 33.75
CA LEU A 104 -4.06 -20.05 32.41
C LEU A 104 -5.24 -21.03 32.24
N SER A 105 -5.92 -20.93 31.10
CA SER A 105 -7.08 -21.78 30.83
C SER A 105 -6.66 -23.20 30.46
N ASN A 106 -7.17 -24.20 31.18
CA ASN A 106 -6.93 -25.61 30.88
C ASN A 106 -7.49 -26.06 29.50
N ASN A 107 -8.33 -25.26 28.88
CA ASN A 107 -8.88 -25.52 27.54
C ASN A 107 -8.16 -24.76 26.42
N GLY A 108 -7.18 -23.95 26.78
CA GLY A 108 -6.48 -23.05 25.86
C GLY A 108 -7.03 -21.63 25.87
N GLU A 109 -6.20 -20.70 25.46
CA GLU A 109 -6.50 -19.28 25.39
C GLU A 109 -5.49 -18.51 24.54
N THR A 110 -5.66 -17.19 24.47
CA THR A 110 -4.69 -16.26 23.88
C THR A 110 -3.88 -15.60 24.99
N ILE A 111 -2.57 -15.65 24.88
CA ILE A 111 -1.61 -14.90 25.72
C ILE A 111 -1.01 -13.79 24.88
N GLU A 112 -1.10 -12.55 25.36
CA GLU A 112 -0.60 -11.37 24.65
C GLU A 112 0.29 -10.54 25.56
N ILE A 113 1.48 -10.16 25.06
CA ILE A 113 2.38 -9.23 25.75
C ILE A 113 2.55 -7.95 24.91
N LYS A 114 2.43 -6.79 25.56
CA LYS A 114 2.59 -5.45 24.99
C LYS A 114 3.76 -4.72 25.63
N ASP A 115 4.41 -3.84 24.87
CA ASP A 115 5.38 -2.91 25.43
C ASP A 115 4.73 -1.79 26.25
N ALA A 116 5.55 -0.95 26.89
CA ALA A 116 5.07 0.17 27.70
C ALA A 116 4.27 1.23 26.91
N ALA A 117 4.35 1.23 25.57
CA ALA A 117 3.57 2.08 24.69
C ALA A 117 2.25 1.42 24.25
N GLY A 118 1.98 0.19 24.68
CA GLY A 118 0.80 -0.58 24.31
C GLY A 118 0.90 -1.32 22.97
N THR A 119 2.09 -1.37 22.35
CA THR A 119 2.32 -2.11 21.11
C THR A 119 2.49 -3.59 21.42
N VAL A 120 1.73 -4.46 20.74
CA VAL A 120 1.86 -5.91 20.83
C VAL A 120 3.27 -6.33 20.41
N LYS A 121 3.94 -7.09 21.26
CA LYS A 121 5.29 -7.64 21.02
C LYS A 121 5.24 -9.11 20.68
N ASP A 122 4.38 -9.85 21.34
CA ASP A 122 4.20 -11.27 21.07
C ASP A 122 2.79 -11.72 21.43
N VAL A 123 2.27 -12.72 20.70
CA VAL A 123 0.95 -13.30 20.93
C VAL A 123 0.95 -14.78 20.56
N VAL A 124 0.48 -15.61 21.51
CA VAL A 124 0.31 -17.04 21.30
C VAL A 124 -1.13 -17.43 21.63
N THR A 125 -1.82 -18.07 20.69
CA THR A 125 -3.15 -18.65 20.93
C THR A 125 -3.05 -20.16 20.85
N PHE A 126 -3.25 -20.85 21.96
CA PHE A 126 -3.14 -22.29 22.06
C PHE A 126 -4.46 -22.94 22.47
N VAL A 127 -4.58 -24.25 22.20
CA VAL A 127 -5.69 -25.10 22.64
C VAL A 127 -5.15 -26.40 23.23
N ASN A 128 -5.95 -27.10 24.03
CA ASN A 128 -5.58 -28.34 24.70
C ASN A 128 -5.67 -29.61 23.84
N ALA A 129 -5.76 -29.46 22.54
CA ALA A 129 -5.94 -30.57 21.58
C ALA A 129 -5.12 -30.31 20.31
N ALA A 130 -4.91 -31.37 19.51
CA ALA A 130 -4.26 -31.24 18.22
C ALA A 130 -4.90 -30.11 17.37
N PRO A 131 -4.09 -29.32 16.66
CA PRO A 131 -2.67 -29.53 16.33
C PRO A 131 -1.66 -29.08 17.40
N TRP A 132 -2.09 -28.51 18.54
CA TRP A 132 -1.22 -28.24 19.69
C TRP A 132 -0.87 -29.54 20.43
N PRO A 133 0.28 -29.62 21.16
CA PRO A 133 0.69 -30.79 21.88
C PRO A 133 -0.34 -31.21 22.97
N PRO A 134 -1.09 -32.27 22.81
CA PRO A 134 -2.14 -32.64 23.76
C PRO A 134 -1.59 -33.14 25.11
N GLU A 135 -0.32 -33.51 25.16
CA GLU A 135 0.37 -33.93 26.39
C GLU A 135 0.50 -32.81 27.41
N GLY A 136 0.47 -31.53 26.98
CA GLY A 136 0.42 -30.35 27.84
C GLY A 136 -0.89 -30.22 28.63
N ALA A 137 -1.90 -31.01 28.30
CA ALA A 137 -3.23 -30.96 28.92
C ALA A 137 -3.34 -31.90 30.14
N GLY A 138 -2.63 -31.62 31.23
CA GLY A 138 -2.76 -32.36 32.51
C GLY A 138 -1.94 -33.62 32.61
N SER A 139 -1.12 -33.98 31.61
CA SER A 139 -0.30 -35.19 31.62
C SER A 139 1.10 -35.01 32.22
N GLY A 140 1.44 -33.77 32.63
CA GLY A 140 2.72 -33.43 33.28
C GLY A 140 3.63 -32.50 32.51
N PRO A 141 3.78 -32.61 31.19
CA PRO A 141 4.62 -31.70 30.40
C PRO A 141 4.04 -30.30 30.27
N SER A 142 4.92 -29.28 30.24
CA SER A 142 4.65 -27.98 29.58
C SER A 142 4.64 -28.15 28.07
N ILE A 143 4.22 -27.13 27.34
CA ILE A 143 4.49 -27.00 25.91
C ILE A 143 5.64 -26.00 25.70
N VAL A 144 6.58 -26.37 24.85
CA VAL A 144 7.82 -25.63 24.60
C VAL A 144 7.97 -25.29 23.14
N LEU A 145 8.38 -24.05 22.84
CA LEU A 145 8.77 -23.62 21.50
C LEU A 145 10.15 -24.20 21.19
N CYS A 146 10.24 -24.95 20.12
CA CYS A 146 11.44 -25.72 19.84
C CYS A 146 12.54 -24.96 19.09
N ASP A 147 12.16 -24.03 18.23
CA ASP A 147 13.06 -23.12 17.55
C ASP A 147 12.62 -21.68 17.77
N PHE A 148 13.49 -20.89 18.43
CA PHE A 148 13.20 -19.49 18.74
C PHE A 148 13.16 -18.57 17.50
N ASN A 149 13.63 -19.05 16.33
CA ASN A 149 13.49 -18.34 15.07
C ASN A 149 12.18 -18.70 14.34
N SER A 150 11.45 -19.68 14.82
CA SER A 150 10.16 -20.06 14.23
C SER A 150 9.02 -19.14 14.71
N ASP A 151 7.92 -19.16 13.99
CA ASP A 151 6.69 -18.45 14.35
C ASP A 151 5.99 -19.17 15.51
N ASN A 152 6.02 -18.61 16.72
CA ASN A 152 5.41 -19.21 17.91
C ASN A 152 3.88 -19.15 17.92
N SER A 153 3.25 -18.50 16.95
CA SER A 153 1.80 -18.59 16.75
C SER A 153 1.34 -19.90 16.10
N LEU A 154 2.29 -20.68 15.52
CA LEU A 154 2.02 -21.90 14.80
C LEU A 154 2.20 -23.13 15.69
N PRO A 155 1.16 -24.00 15.84
CA PRO A 155 1.23 -25.19 16.69
C PRO A 155 2.34 -26.18 16.31
N ALA A 156 2.70 -26.25 15.03
CA ALA A 156 3.74 -27.15 14.51
C ALA A 156 5.14 -26.87 15.10
N ASN A 157 5.35 -25.67 15.64
CA ASN A 157 6.62 -25.24 16.22
C ASN A 157 6.72 -25.55 17.73
N TRP A 158 5.66 -26.10 18.32
CA TRP A 158 5.58 -26.45 19.73
C TRP A 158 5.56 -27.96 19.94
N GLN A 159 6.18 -28.41 21.03
CA GLN A 159 6.17 -29.80 21.48
C GLN A 159 5.90 -29.87 22.98
N ALA A 160 5.49 -31.04 23.44
CA ALA A 160 5.47 -31.34 24.86
C ALA A 160 6.91 -31.43 25.40
N ALA A 161 7.18 -30.79 26.54
CA ALA A 161 8.49 -30.84 27.17
C ALA A 161 8.90 -32.28 27.49
N SER A 162 10.16 -32.62 27.19
CA SER A 162 10.72 -33.96 27.44
C SER A 162 11.58 -34.01 28.69
N THR A 163 12.08 -32.86 29.18
CA THR A 163 12.96 -32.77 30.35
C THR A 163 12.17 -33.06 31.62
N GLY A 164 12.42 -34.20 32.23
CA GLY A 164 11.79 -34.59 33.51
C GLY A 164 12.37 -33.85 34.69
N THR A 165 11.54 -33.46 35.64
CA THR A 165 11.97 -32.82 36.92
C THR A 165 12.21 -33.86 38.05
N GLY A 166 11.79 -35.10 37.84
CA GLY A 166 11.75 -36.14 38.88
C GLY A 166 10.58 -35.98 39.88
N VAL A 167 9.76 -34.95 39.74
CA VAL A 167 8.62 -34.69 40.61
C VAL A 167 7.36 -35.27 40.01
N ILE A 168 6.72 -36.15 40.79
CA ILE A 168 5.47 -36.84 40.41
C ILE A 168 4.30 -36.16 41.10
N VAL A 169 3.32 -35.69 40.34
CA VAL A 169 2.08 -35.12 40.84
C VAL A 169 0.90 -35.93 40.22
N ASN A 170 0.03 -36.45 41.07
CA ASN A 170 -1.13 -37.31 40.68
C ASN A 170 -0.76 -38.44 39.69
N GLY A 171 0.43 -39.04 39.87
CA GLY A 171 0.91 -40.14 39.03
C GLY A 171 1.60 -39.74 37.74
N ASN A 172 1.67 -38.43 37.42
CA ASN A 172 2.33 -37.89 36.25
C ASN A 172 3.61 -37.14 36.62
N GLU A 173 4.70 -37.36 35.90
CA GLU A 173 5.91 -36.59 36.09
C GLU A 173 5.75 -35.19 35.51
N VAL A 174 6.06 -34.17 36.32
CA VAL A 174 6.15 -32.78 35.83
C VAL A 174 7.37 -32.65 34.95
N LYS A 175 7.19 -32.18 33.71
CA LYS A 175 8.26 -31.98 32.73
C LYS A 175 8.26 -30.55 32.23
N GLY A 176 9.47 -29.98 32.13
CA GLY A 176 9.74 -28.64 31.69
C GLY A 176 11.17 -28.26 31.97
N ASN A 177 11.65 -27.21 31.37
CA ASN A 177 13.00 -26.71 31.60
C ASN A 177 13.06 -25.16 31.65
N PRO A 178 12.18 -24.52 32.42
CA PRO A 178 12.11 -23.07 32.47
C PRO A 178 13.46 -22.46 32.92
N GLY A 179 13.87 -21.38 32.26
CA GLY A 179 15.16 -20.71 32.45
C GLY A 179 16.31 -21.27 31.62
N ALA A 180 16.02 -22.20 30.71
CA ALA A 180 17.03 -22.80 29.83
C ALA A 180 16.46 -23.03 28.42
N ALA A 181 17.35 -23.26 27.46
CA ALA A 181 16.91 -23.61 26.11
C ALA A 181 16.02 -24.84 26.10
N SER A 182 14.96 -24.83 25.28
CA SER A 182 13.96 -25.89 25.22
C SER A 182 14.61 -27.25 24.95
N GLY A 183 14.28 -28.24 25.79
CA GLY A 183 14.74 -29.60 25.64
C GLY A 183 13.87 -30.41 24.68
N CYS A 184 13.52 -29.87 23.50
CA CYS A 184 12.76 -30.62 22.51
C CYS A 184 13.56 -31.83 22.03
N THR A 185 12.94 -33.01 22.07
CA THR A 185 13.53 -34.22 21.50
C THR A 185 13.04 -34.40 20.09
N GLY A 186 13.93 -34.67 19.14
CA GLY A 186 13.60 -34.97 17.75
C GLY A 186 13.74 -33.81 16.75
N LEU A 187 14.07 -32.59 17.19
CA LEU A 187 14.38 -31.46 16.31
C LEU A 187 15.88 -31.37 15.93
N ASN A 188 16.65 -32.42 16.20
CA ASN A 188 18.02 -32.52 15.65
C ASN A 188 18.01 -33.00 14.19
N GLN A 189 16.87 -32.89 13.50
CA GLN A 189 16.79 -33.23 12.09
C GLN A 189 16.54 -31.95 11.29
N ILE A 190 17.48 -31.69 10.39
CA ILE A 190 17.25 -30.76 9.30
C ILE A 190 15.98 -31.16 8.54
N THR A 191 15.11 -30.20 8.26
CA THR A 191 13.85 -30.46 7.53
C THR A 191 13.71 -29.48 6.39
N ALA A 192 13.74 -29.98 5.17
CA ALA A 192 13.38 -29.22 3.98
C ALA A 192 11.86 -29.22 3.81
N VAL A 193 11.30 -28.09 3.42
CA VAL A 193 9.85 -27.86 3.24
C VAL A 193 9.57 -27.44 1.80
N ASP A 194 8.53 -28.02 1.21
CA ASP A 194 8.16 -27.75 -0.18
C ASP A 194 7.91 -26.25 -0.43
N ASP A 195 8.35 -25.80 -1.61
CA ASP A 195 8.22 -24.42 -2.07
C ASP A 195 7.17 -24.30 -3.18
N MET A 196 6.51 -23.15 -3.23
CA MET A 196 5.66 -22.73 -4.34
C MET A 196 6.17 -21.40 -4.88
N VAL A 197 6.64 -21.39 -6.11
CA VAL A 197 7.28 -20.22 -6.74
C VAL A 197 6.72 -19.94 -8.13
N ALA A 198 6.90 -18.72 -8.62
CA ALA A 198 6.56 -18.36 -10.00
C ALA A 198 7.78 -17.79 -10.73
N ALA A 199 7.93 -18.15 -11.99
CA ALA A 199 8.99 -17.65 -12.87
C ALA A 199 8.40 -17.13 -14.19
N PRO A 200 8.89 -16.01 -14.74
CA PRO A 200 8.55 -15.61 -16.10
C PRO A 200 9.26 -16.52 -17.10
N SER A 201 8.57 -16.87 -18.19
CA SER A 201 9.11 -17.72 -19.26
C SER A 201 10.41 -17.17 -19.84
N GLY A 202 11.42 -18.03 -19.96
CA GLY A 202 12.71 -17.75 -20.60
C GLY A 202 13.65 -16.83 -19.79
N GLN A 203 13.27 -16.40 -18.58
CA GLN A 203 14.09 -15.54 -17.73
C GLN A 203 14.66 -16.34 -16.54
N SER A 204 15.87 -15.98 -16.10
CA SER A 204 16.48 -16.56 -14.92
C SER A 204 15.95 -15.86 -13.66
N VAL A 205 15.51 -16.64 -12.66
CA VAL A 205 15.03 -16.16 -11.37
C VAL A 205 15.74 -16.93 -10.26
N LEU A 206 16.14 -16.22 -9.20
CA LEU A 206 16.70 -16.82 -7.99
C LEU A 206 15.59 -17.00 -6.94
N PHE A 207 15.35 -18.23 -6.53
CA PHE A 207 14.43 -18.58 -5.45
C PHE A 207 15.21 -18.82 -4.16
N ASN A 208 14.76 -18.22 -3.06
CA ASN A 208 15.26 -18.52 -1.72
C ASN A 208 14.49 -19.71 -1.14
N VAL A 209 14.84 -20.92 -1.56
CA VAL A 209 14.17 -22.16 -1.15
C VAL A 209 14.47 -22.57 0.29
N GLN A 210 15.52 -22.02 0.91
CA GLN A 210 15.85 -22.30 2.30
C GLN A 210 15.09 -21.40 3.30
N GLY A 211 14.22 -20.51 2.82
CA GLY A 211 13.54 -19.52 3.66
C GLY A 211 12.48 -20.09 4.60
N ASN A 212 11.93 -21.25 4.27
CA ASN A 212 10.91 -22.01 5.02
C ASN A 212 11.46 -23.32 5.61
N ASP A 213 12.74 -23.66 5.34
CA ASP A 213 13.40 -24.85 5.84
C ASP A 213 13.82 -24.70 7.31
N LEU A 214 13.80 -25.81 8.06
CA LEU A 214 14.39 -25.89 9.39
C LEU A 214 15.85 -26.31 9.30
N ILE A 215 16.75 -25.32 9.40
CA ILE A 215 18.20 -25.50 9.35
C ILE A 215 18.79 -25.16 10.72
N ILE A 216 18.97 -26.17 11.57
CA ILE A 216 19.47 -25.99 12.94
C ILE A 216 21.01 -26.07 13.05
N ASN A 217 21.67 -26.69 12.06
CA ASN A 217 23.12 -26.83 12.02
C ASN A 217 23.66 -26.27 10.69
N SER A 218 24.96 -26.06 10.61
CA SER A 218 25.59 -25.68 9.35
C SER A 218 25.36 -26.75 8.30
N LEU A 219 24.90 -26.33 7.12
CA LEU A 219 24.74 -27.23 5.98
C LEU A 219 26.09 -27.76 5.53
N THR A 220 26.14 -29.07 5.31
CA THR A 220 27.28 -29.76 4.66
C THR A 220 27.00 -29.98 3.18
N THR A 221 25.71 -30.07 2.82
CA THR A 221 25.27 -30.33 1.44
C THR A 221 24.02 -29.51 1.13
N PHE A 222 24.00 -28.91 -0.07
CA PHE A 222 22.81 -28.31 -0.71
C PHE A 222 22.93 -28.64 -2.21
N ILE A 223 22.06 -29.53 -2.70
CA ILE A 223 22.12 -30.02 -4.08
C ILE A 223 20.73 -30.15 -4.69
N ILE A 224 20.64 -30.10 -6.01
CA ILE A 224 19.44 -30.47 -6.77
C ILE A 224 19.54 -31.97 -7.06
N ILE A 225 18.56 -32.75 -6.57
CA ILE A 225 18.48 -34.20 -6.79
C ILE A 225 17.80 -34.49 -8.12
N THR A 226 16.62 -33.90 -8.32
CA THR A 226 15.85 -34.04 -9.55
C THR A 226 15.81 -32.70 -10.26
N PRO A 227 16.46 -32.55 -11.41
CA PRO A 227 16.43 -31.31 -12.16
C PRO A 227 15.03 -31.05 -12.76
N PRO A 228 14.67 -29.79 -13.07
CA PRO A 228 13.43 -29.46 -13.74
C PRO A 228 13.39 -30.05 -15.17
N THR A 229 12.18 -30.35 -15.65
CA THR A 229 11.98 -30.96 -16.98
C THR A 229 11.77 -29.91 -18.07
N GLN A 230 11.34 -28.72 -17.73
CA GLN A 230 10.97 -27.64 -18.64
C GLN A 230 11.92 -26.44 -18.56
N GLY A 231 13.11 -26.66 -18.01
CA GLY A 231 14.10 -25.61 -17.83
C GLY A 231 15.43 -26.13 -17.34
N SER A 232 16.23 -25.23 -16.78
CA SER A 232 17.48 -25.54 -16.10
C SER A 232 17.52 -24.89 -14.73
N ALA A 233 18.18 -25.54 -13.78
CA ALA A 233 18.36 -25.01 -12.44
C ALA A 233 19.78 -25.24 -11.94
N THR A 234 20.30 -24.30 -11.16
CA THR A 234 21.62 -24.37 -10.52
C THR A 234 21.55 -23.78 -9.11
N ILE A 235 22.37 -24.32 -8.21
CA ILE A 235 22.54 -23.74 -6.87
C ILE A 235 23.27 -22.39 -7.00
N SER A 236 22.77 -21.37 -6.30
CA SER A 236 23.37 -20.04 -6.25
C SER A 236 23.24 -19.46 -4.83
N GLY A 237 24.31 -19.49 -4.07
CA GLY A 237 24.28 -19.13 -2.64
C GLY A 237 23.34 -20.04 -1.86
N ASN A 238 22.41 -19.45 -1.11
CA ASN A 238 21.39 -20.16 -0.32
C ASN A 238 20.09 -20.41 -1.12
N GLY A 239 20.13 -20.28 -2.45
CA GLY A 239 18.94 -20.44 -3.28
C GLY A 239 19.20 -21.24 -4.54
N ILE A 240 18.17 -21.36 -5.36
CA ILE A 240 18.19 -22.03 -6.64
C ILE A 240 17.89 -21.01 -7.74
N SER A 241 18.85 -20.83 -8.65
CA SER A 241 18.62 -20.07 -9.89
C SER A 241 17.96 -20.99 -10.90
N TYR A 242 16.76 -20.65 -11.34
CA TYR A 242 15.97 -21.40 -12.32
C TYR A 242 15.75 -20.56 -13.56
N GLN A 243 15.78 -21.19 -14.73
CA GLN A 243 15.38 -20.59 -16.01
C GLN A 243 14.58 -21.61 -16.81
N SER A 244 13.34 -21.26 -17.14
CA SER A 244 12.51 -22.11 -18.01
C SER A 244 13.03 -22.14 -19.45
N ALA A 245 12.66 -23.17 -20.20
CA ALA A 245 12.79 -23.17 -21.66
C ALA A 245 12.07 -21.96 -22.25
N ALA A 246 12.65 -21.40 -23.33
CA ALA A 246 12.06 -20.25 -23.99
C ALA A 246 10.67 -20.58 -24.55
N GLY A 247 9.67 -19.75 -24.20
CA GLY A 247 8.28 -19.91 -24.62
C GLY A 247 7.50 -21.00 -23.87
N TYR A 248 8.11 -21.72 -22.94
CA TYR A 248 7.37 -22.64 -22.08
C TYR A 248 6.50 -21.88 -21.07
N CYS A 249 5.27 -22.36 -20.86
CA CYS A 249 4.33 -21.85 -19.87
C CYS A 249 3.62 -23.02 -19.19
N GLY A 250 3.48 -22.94 -17.90
CA GLY A 250 2.81 -23.98 -17.12
C GLY A 250 3.67 -24.51 -15.97
N PRO A 251 3.27 -25.63 -15.34
CA PRO A 251 3.95 -26.18 -14.19
C PRO A 251 5.29 -26.84 -14.58
N ASP A 252 6.29 -26.60 -13.76
CA ASP A 252 7.55 -27.35 -13.73
C ASP A 252 7.88 -27.66 -12.26
N GLN A 253 8.79 -28.58 -12.01
CA GLN A 253 9.20 -28.89 -10.65
C GLN A 253 10.63 -29.40 -10.62
N LEU A 254 11.28 -29.23 -9.50
CA LEU A 254 12.57 -29.82 -9.17
C LEU A 254 12.55 -30.31 -7.72
N THR A 255 13.46 -31.20 -7.35
CA THR A 255 13.67 -31.60 -5.96
C THR A 255 15.08 -31.23 -5.53
N TYR A 256 15.21 -30.65 -4.34
CA TYR A 256 16.51 -30.39 -3.73
C TYR A 256 16.66 -31.15 -2.42
N GLN A 257 17.92 -31.30 -1.99
CA GLN A 257 18.28 -31.91 -0.72
C GLN A 257 19.21 -30.97 0.04
N ILE A 258 18.95 -30.83 1.32
CA ILE A 258 19.83 -30.21 2.30
C ILE A 258 20.30 -31.26 3.30
N CYS A 259 21.57 -31.23 3.69
CA CYS A 259 22.11 -32.09 4.73
C CYS A 259 22.93 -31.29 5.74
N ASP A 260 22.88 -31.67 7.00
CA ASP A 260 23.87 -31.35 8.01
C ASP A 260 24.87 -32.52 8.16
N ALA A 261 25.67 -32.53 9.23
CA ALA A 261 26.64 -33.57 9.44
C ALA A 261 26.02 -34.95 9.78
N ALA A 262 24.75 -35.00 10.15
CA ALA A 262 24.07 -36.19 10.66
C ALA A 262 22.87 -36.64 9.82
N ASN A 263 22.12 -35.71 9.22
CA ASN A 263 20.87 -35.99 8.57
C ASN A 263 20.70 -35.23 7.25
N CYS A 264 19.85 -35.76 6.37
CA CYS A 264 19.42 -35.13 5.13
C CYS A 264 17.90 -35.01 5.07
N SER A 265 17.40 -33.98 4.41
CA SER A 265 16.00 -33.79 4.09
C SER A 265 15.83 -33.28 2.66
N GLU A 266 14.74 -33.68 2.02
CA GLU A 266 14.41 -33.35 0.64
C GLU A 266 13.11 -32.55 0.59
N ALA A 267 13.03 -31.63 -0.38
CA ALA A 267 11.80 -30.92 -0.66
C ALA A 267 11.64 -30.63 -2.15
N THR A 268 10.40 -30.41 -2.56
CA THR A 268 10.02 -30.11 -3.93
C THR A 268 9.80 -28.62 -4.12
N VAL A 269 10.41 -28.04 -5.15
CA VAL A 269 10.07 -26.70 -5.61
C VAL A 269 9.05 -26.84 -6.75
N ASN A 270 7.82 -26.43 -6.49
CA ASN A 270 6.74 -26.37 -7.48
C ASN A 270 6.79 -25.00 -8.17
N ILE A 271 7.07 -25.00 -9.48
CA ILE A 271 7.33 -23.79 -10.26
C ILE A 271 6.16 -23.55 -11.20
N ASN A 272 5.51 -22.40 -11.09
CA ASN A 272 4.52 -21.95 -12.08
C ASN A 272 5.19 -20.99 -13.07
N VAL A 273 5.48 -21.46 -14.29
CA VAL A 273 6.08 -20.63 -15.35
C VAL A 273 4.98 -19.82 -16.02
N LYS A 274 5.03 -18.50 -15.83
CA LYS A 274 4.07 -17.53 -16.39
C LYS A 274 4.54 -17.02 -17.75
N CYS A 275 3.64 -17.01 -18.72
CA CYS A 275 3.84 -16.33 -19.99
C CYS A 275 3.06 -15.04 -20.04
N TYR A 276 3.67 -14.02 -20.64
CA TYR A 276 3.06 -12.73 -20.83
C TYR A 276 3.04 -12.40 -22.35
N PRO A 277 2.08 -12.95 -23.11
CA PRO A 277 1.96 -12.61 -24.53
C PRO A 277 1.70 -11.12 -24.68
N VAL A 278 2.40 -10.48 -25.62
CA VAL A 278 2.19 -9.07 -25.94
C VAL A 278 0.79 -8.89 -26.49
N ARG A 279 0.03 -7.96 -25.92
CA ARG A 279 -1.35 -7.64 -26.30
C ARG A 279 -1.51 -6.12 -26.40
N THR A 280 -2.55 -5.69 -27.10
CA THR A 280 -2.99 -4.29 -27.07
C THR A 280 -3.86 -4.06 -25.84
N ILE A 281 -3.84 -2.84 -25.29
CA ILE A 281 -4.70 -2.49 -24.15
C ILE A 281 -6.17 -2.71 -24.52
N GLY A 282 -6.61 -2.25 -25.70
CA GLY A 282 -8.00 -2.37 -26.12
C GLY A 282 -8.51 -3.80 -26.28
N LEU A 283 -7.62 -4.79 -26.52
CA LEU A 283 -8.04 -6.20 -26.51
C LEU A 283 -8.26 -6.69 -25.07
N MET A 284 -7.47 -6.20 -24.12
CA MET A 284 -7.51 -6.65 -22.72
C MET A 284 -8.58 -5.94 -21.89
N THR A 285 -9.05 -4.78 -22.35
CA THR A 285 -10.13 -3.99 -21.71
C THR A 285 -11.48 -4.16 -22.42
N SER A 286 -11.63 -5.12 -23.31
CA SER A 286 -12.95 -5.45 -23.85
C SER A 286 -13.81 -6.14 -22.78
N GLU A 287 -15.10 -5.82 -22.78
CA GLU A 287 -16.06 -6.30 -21.80
C GLU A 287 -17.33 -6.87 -22.44
N ASN A 288 -17.95 -7.78 -21.74
CA ASN A 288 -19.26 -8.28 -22.10
C ASN A 288 -20.32 -7.18 -21.91
N GLY A 289 -20.88 -6.67 -23.00
CA GLY A 289 -21.81 -5.54 -22.99
C GLY A 289 -23.11 -5.74 -22.19
N SER A 290 -23.41 -6.97 -21.74
CA SER A 290 -24.58 -7.26 -20.91
C SER A 290 -24.26 -7.30 -19.42
N THR A 291 -23.03 -7.66 -19.07
CA THR A 291 -22.61 -7.86 -17.67
C THR A 291 -21.57 -6.85 -17.20
N GLY A 292 -20.89 -6.15 -18.12
CA GLY A 292 -19.75 -5.30 -17.79
C GLY A 292 -18.55 -6.07 -17.22
N VAL A 293 -18.48 -7.38 -17.46
CA VAL A 293 -17.36 -8.20 -17.00
C VAL A 293 -16.30 -8.25 -18.10
N ALA A 294 -15.04 -8.03 -17.72
CA ALA A 294 -13.92 -8.07 -18.66
C ALA A 294 -13.79 -9.44 -19.34
N ASP A 295 -13.76 -9.46 -20.70
CA ASP A 295 -13.63 -10.70 -21.50
C ASP A 295 -12.29 -11.41 -21.24
N SER A 296 -11.26 -10.67 -20.88
CA SER A 296 -9.90 -11.15 -20.63
C SER A 296 -9.60 -11.39 -19.15
N LEU A 297 -10.61 -11.48 -18.28
CA LEU A 297 -10.43 -11.68 -16.85
C LEU A 297 -9.54 -12.90 -16.55
N ASN A 298 -8.54 -12.73 -15.68
CA ASN A 298 -7.49 -13.70 -15.32
C ASN A 298 -6.48 -14.05 -16.44
N ALA A 299 -6.56 -13.42 -17.60
CA ALA A 299 -5.53 -13.60 -18.64
C ALA A 299 -4.22 -12.90 -18.23
N THR A 300 -3.08 -13.58 -18.45
CA THR A 300 -1.76 -12.98 -18.32
C THR A 300 -1.33 -12.34 -19.63
N CYS A 301 -0.75 -11.14 -19.56
CA CYS A 301 -0.30 -10.42 -20.74
C CYS A 301 0.83 -9.43 -20.43
N GLU A 302 1.49 -9.00 -21.52
CA GLU A 302 2.39 -7.84 -21.53
C GLU A 302 1.68 -6.69 -22.25
N LEU A 303 1.55 -5.55 -21.57
CA LEU A 303 0.98 -4.32 -22.10
C LEU A 303 2.02 -3.20 -22.10
N GLN A 304 1.92 -2.31 -23.09
CA GLN A 304 2.72 -1.10 -23.14
C GLN A 304 1.84 0.14 -23.20
N GLY A 305 2.24 1.16 -22.44
CA GLY A 305 1.56 2.46 -22.45
C GLY A 305 2.40 3.55 -21.83
N THR A 306 1.98 4.78 -22.03
CA THR A 306 2.52 5.96 -21.37
C THR A 306 1.72 6.23 -20.09
N VAL A 307 2.39 6.59 -19.02
CA VAL A 307 1.78 6.92 -17.73
C VAL A 307 1.11 8.28 -17.78
N TYR A 308 -0.14 8.35 -17.33
CA TYR A 308 -0.93 9.57 -17.21
C TYR A 308 -1.32 9.80 -15.75
N GLY A 309 -0.88 10.94 -15.21
CA GLY A 309 -1.17 11.35 -13.83
C GLY A 309 -0.19 10.81 -12.80
N VAL A 310 -0.68 10.69 -11.57
CA VAL A 310 0.08 10.36 -10.37
C VAL A 310 -0.27 8.96 -9.85
N ASN A 311 0.45 8.50 -8.82
CA ASN A 311 0.06 7.32 -8.06
C ASN A 311 -1.09 7.67 -7.10
N LEU A 312 -2.28 7.13 -7.35
CA LEU A 312 -3.49 7.34 -6.53
C LEU A 312 -3.55 6.44 -5.29
N ARG A 313 -2.54 5.60 -5.08
CA ARG A 313 -2.44 4.71 -3.91
C ARG A 313 -0.99 4.46 -3.53
N PRO A 314 -0.24 5.49 -3.08
CA PRO A 314 1.17 5.33 -2.73
C PRO A 314 1.38 4.43 -1.52
N LEU A 315 0.36 4.31 -0.64
CA LEU A 315 0.37 3.44 0.54
C LEU A 315 -0.95 2.67 0.67
N ASN A 316 -0.85 1.37 0.97
CA ASN A 316 -1.96 0.52 1.34
C ASN A 316 -1.59 -0.24 2.62
N ASN A 317 -2.31 0.01 3.74
CA ASN A 317 -2.00 -0.55 5.06
C ASN A 317 -0.52 -0.38 5.46
N ASN A 318 0.04 0.83 5.24
CA ASN A 318 1.45 1.18 5.45
C ASN A 318 2.46 0.43 4.56
N GLN A 319 2.01 -0.31 3.56
CA GLN A 319 2.86 -0.91 2.53
C GLN A 319 2.82 -0.07 1.26
N ALA A 320 3.98 0.11 0.62
CA ALA A 320 4.07 0.78 -0.66
C ALA A 320 3.23 0.03 -1.71
N SER A 321 2.40 0.77 -2.45
CA SER A 321 1.48 0.22 -3.45
C SER A 321 1.35 1.15 -4.65
N LEU A 322 0.66 0.69 -5.70
CA LEU A 322 0.48 1.43 -6.93
C LEU A 322 -0.98 1.42 -7.37
N LEU A 323 -1.45 2.57 -7.82
CA LEU A 323 -2.65 2.73 -8.62
C LEU A 323 -2.44 3.90 -9.58
N PHE A 324 -2.28 3.62 -10.86
CA PHE A 324 -2.07 4.64 -11.90
C PHE A 324 -2.58 4.14 -13.24
N THR A 325 -2.71 5.02 -14.22
CA THR A 325 -3.21 4.66 -15.55
C THR A 325 -2.08 4.72 -16.58
N ILE A 326 -2.04 3.72 -17.46
CA ILE A 326 -1.25 3.77 -18.69
C ILE A 326 -2.20 3.85 -19.89
N ILE A 327 -1.83 4.67 -20.87
CA ILE A 327 -2.60 4.84 -22.12
C ILE A 327 -1.67 4.56 -23.30
N ASP A 328 -2.12 3.77 -24.25
CA ASP A 328 -1.37 3.45 -25.46
C ASP A 328 -1.48 4.55 -26.53
N ASP A 329 -0.76 4.41 -27.62
CA ASP A 329 -0.71 5.39 -28.71
C ASP A 329 -2.06 5.52 -29.46
N SER A 330 -3.03 4.60 -29.24
CA SER A 330 -4.40 4.69 -29.77
C SER A 330 -5.37 5.45 -28.84
N GLY A 331 -4.92 5.84 -27.65
CA GLY A 331 -5.71 6.54 -26.65
C GLY A 331 -6.56 5.62 -25.78
N VAL A 332 -6.32 4.31 -25.82
CA VAL A 332 -6.97 3.35 -24.93
C VAL A 332 -6.09 3.15 -23.69
N GLY A 333 -6.71 3.19 -22.54
CA GLY A 333 -6.01 3.06 -21.26
C GLY A 333 -6.42 1.83 -20.46
N ILE A 334 -5.64 1.55 -19.42
CA ILE A 334 -5.92 0.56 -18.39
C ILE A 334 -5.31 1.02 -17.06
N ALA A 335 -6.01 0.73 -15.97
CA ALA A 335 -5.47 0.94 -14.63
C ALA A 335 -4.41 -0.12 -14.30
N VAL A 336 -3.30 0.30 -13.70
CA VAL A 336 -2.26 -0.59 -13.12
C VAL A 336 -2.42 -0.55 -11.61
N SER A 337 -2.77 -1.66 -10.99
CA SER A 337 -3.16 -1.72 -9.59
C SER A 337 -2.46 -2.83 -8.83
N THR A 338 -1.87 -2.49 -7.66
CA THR A 338 -1.34 -3.46 -6.70
C THR A 338 -1.68 -3.05 -5.29
N LEU A 339 -1.92 -4.02 -4.42
CA LEU A 339 -2.19 -3.79 -2.99
C LEU A 339 -0.92 -3.88 -2.13
N GLY A 340 0.21 -4.27 -2.71
CA GLY A 340 1.51 -4.34 -2.04
C GLY A 340 2.64 -4.47 -3.05
N GLY A 341 3.75 -3.76 -2.78
CA GLY A 341 4.91 -3.73 -3.66
C GLY A 341 4.82 -2.72 -4.80
N THR A 342 5.96 -2.22 -5.22
CA THR A 342 6.11 -1.25 -6.32
C THR A 342 6.89 -1.82 -7.50
N PHE A 343 7.39 -3.05 -7.40
CA PHE A 343 8.25 -3.68 -8.41
C PHE A 343 9.48 -2.83 -8.78
N GLY A 344 9.97 -1.99 -7.82
CA GLY A 344 11.07 -1.06 -8.04
C GLY A 344 10.72 0.14 -8.93
N TYR A 345 9.45 0.35 -9.26
CA TYR A 345 8.99 1.45 -10.09
C TYR A 345 8.38 2.58 -9.25
N THR A 346 8.75 3.81 -9.57
CA THR A 346 8.13 5.04 -9.06
C THR A 346 7.31 5.67 -10.18
N VAL A 347 6.03 5.93 -9.93
CA VAL A 347 5.10 6.49 -10.93
C VAL A 347 5.51 7.91 -11.29
N ASN A 348 5.80 8.13 -12.56
CA ASN A 348 6.06 9.46 -13.12
C ASN A 348 5.27 9.60 -14.42
N GLU A 349 4.46 10.66 -14.52
CA GLU A 349 3.76 10.97 -15.77
C GLU A 349 4.75 11.13 -16.92
N LYS A 350 4.35 10.72 -18.11
CA LYS A 350 5.17 10.68 -19.34
C LYS A 350 6.24 9.59 -19.37
N ASP A 351 6.32 8.71 -18.39
CA ASP A 351 7.10 7.49 -18.54
C ASP A 351 6.35 6.52 -19.48
N LYS A 352 7.05 5.94 -20.46
CA LYS A 352 6.55 4.78 -21.19
C LYS A 352 7.01 3.53 -20.47
N VAL A 353 6.06 2.64 -20.17
CA VAL A 353 6.32 1.43 -19.40
C VAL A 353 5.79 0.19 -20.13
N THR A 354 6.44 -0.94 -19.86
CA THR A 354 5.91 -2.27 -20.10
C THR A 354 5.41 -2.84 -18.77
N VAL A 355 4.18 -3.31 -18.73
CA VAL A 355 3.58 -3.97 -17.57
C VAL A 355 3.27 -5.41 -17.95
N ARG A 356 3.85 -6.37 -17.22
CA ARG A 356 3.52 -7.79 -17.27
C ARG A 356 2.68 -8.13 -16.07
N GLY A 357 1.54 -8.76 -16.27
CA GLY A 357 0.64 -9.05 -15.17
C GLY A 357 -0.59 -9.82 -15.60
N THR A 358 -1.56 -9.87 -14.71
CA THR A 358 -2.83 -10.56 -14.87
C THR A 358 -3.96 -9.53 -14.95
N ILE A 359 -4.85 -9.66 -15.91
CA ILE A 359 -6.05 -8.84 -16.02
C ILE A 359 -7.00 -9.18 -14.87
N ALA A 360 -7.46 -8.14 -14.20
CA ALA A 360 -8.42 -8.20 -13.12
C ALA A 360 -9.51 -7.14 -13.34
N GLN A 361 -10.52 -7.16 -12.51
CA GLN A 361 -11.57 -6.14 -12.50
C GLN A 361 -11.90 -5.78 -11.06
N PHE A 362 -12.06 -4.50 -10.76
CA PHE A 362 -12.42 -4.02 -9.44
C PHE A 362 -13.57 -3.02 -9.54
N ASN A 363 -14.74 -3.41 -9.02
CA ASN A 363 -15.97 -2.60 -9.06
C ASN A 363 -16.27 -2.04 -10.46
N GLY A 364 -16.23 -2.90 -11.46
CA GLY A 364 -16.43 -2.59 -12.87
C GLY A 364 -15.14 -2.24 -13.60
N GLN A 365 -14.25 -1.44 -13.03
CA GLN A 365 -13.04 -1.00 -13.70
C GLN A 365 -12.07 -2.13 -14.00
N THR A 366 -11.71 -2.28 -15.28
CA THR A 366 -10.70 -3.25 -15.73
C THR A 366 -9.30 -2.75 -15.39
N GLU A 367 -8.52 -3.61 -14.75
CA GLU A 367 -7.16 -3.32 -14.29
C GLU A 367 -6.17 -4.43 -14.66
N ILE A 368 -4.89 -4.10 -14.76
CA ILE A 368 -3.82 -5.09 -14.78
C ILE A 368 -3.13 -5.11 -13.41
N ARG A 369 -3.06 -6.32 -12.80
CA ARG A 369 -2.28 -6.58 -11.59
C ARG A 369 -0.86 -6.97 -12.00
N PRO A 370 0.13 -6.11 -11.78
CA PRO A 370 1.48 -6.35 -12.28
C PRO A 370 2.19 -7.46 -11.51
N ASP A 371 2.95 -8.27 -12.25
CA ASP A 371 4.04 -9.12 -11.76
C ASP A 371 5.39 -8.43 -12.00
N THR A 372 5.47 -7.52 -12.99
CA THR A 372 6.67 -6.75 -13.34
C THR A 372 6.28 -5.44 -14.02
N ILE A 373 7.00 -4.37 -13.70
CA ILE A 373 6.90 -3.07 -14.38
C ILE A 373 8.30 -2.67 -14.86
N LEU A 374 8.45 -2.43 -16.16
CA LEU A 374 9.71 -2.04 -16.77
C LEU A 374 9.56 -0.66 -17.41
N LYS A 375 10.34 0.31 -16.96
CA LYS A 375 10.41 1.62 -17.62
C LYS A 375 11.21 1.51 -18.91
N ILE A 376 10.60 1.95 -20.02
CA ILE A 376 11.20 1.96 -21.36
C ILE A 376 11.87 3.32 -21.62
N SER A 377 11.14 4.41 -21.41
CA SER A 377 11.60 5.77 -21.65
C SER A 377 10.87 6.78 -20.76
N ALA A 378 11.35 8.01 -20.72
CA ALA A 378 10.76 9.12 -19.99
C ALA A 378 10.46 10.31 -20.92
N ASN A 379 9.68 11.27 -20.44
CA ASN A 379 9.33 12.51 -21.15
C ASN A 379 8.63 12.27 -22.49
N ASN A 380 7.85 11.21 -22.61
CA ASN A 380 7.04 10.94 -23.80
C ASN A 380 5.92 11.98 -23.94
N ALA A 381 5.49 12.24 -25.18
CA ALA A 381 4.36 13.13 -25.43
C ALA A 381 3.07 12.48 -24.91
N LEU A 382 2.20 13.27 -24.28
CA LEU A 382 0.85 12.85 -23.95
C LEU A 382 -0.09 13.15 -25.12
N LEU A 383 -1.11 12.34 -25.28
CA LEU A 383 -2.19 12.60 -26.22
C LEU A 383 -3.06 13.77 -25.73
N ASN A 384 -3.69 14.46 -26.64
CA ASN A 384 -4.72 15.44 -26.29
C ASN A 384 -5.96 14.70 -25.73
N PRO A 385 -6.65 15.29 -24.74
CA PRO A 385 -7.86 14.69 -24.21
C PRO A 385 -8.97 14.63 -25.27
N THR A 386 -9.74 13.55 -25.25
CA THR A 386 -10.96 13.45 -26.06
C THR A 386 -12.06 14.26 -25.42
N ILE A 387 -12.68 15.18 -26.17
CA ILE A 387 -13.83 15.95 -25.67
C ILE A 387 -15.05 15.04 -25.68
N VAL A 388 -15.71 14.93 -24.54
CA VAL A 388 -16.90 14.10 -24.33
C VAL A 388 -18.01 14.90 -23.65
N THR A 389 -19.25 14.45 -23.79
CA THR A 389 -20.43 15.08 -23.17
C THR A 389 -21.06 14.21 -22.08
N SER A 390 -20.62 12.95 -21.97
CA SER A 390 -21.06 11.97 -20.97
C SER A 390 -19.94 10.98 -20.71
N LEU A 391 -20.04 10.26 -19.61
CA LEU A 391 -19.13 9.18 -19.25
C LEU A 391 -19.80 7.83 -19.51
N SER A 392 -19.02 6.86 -19.95
CA SER A 392 -19.48 5.50 -20.25
C SER A 392 -18.28 4.55 -20.28
N GLU A 393 -18.52 3.28 -20.54
CA GLU A 393 -17.49 2.27 -20.79
C GLU A 393 -16.43 2.74 -21.81
N ALA A 394 -16.87 3.38 -22.88
CA ALA A 394 -15.97 3.92 -23.91
C ALA A 394 -15.02 5.02 -23.41
N THR A 395 -15.25 5.58 -22.23
CA THR A 395 -14.39 6.60 -21.60
C THR A 395 -13.51 6.04 -20.49
N GLU A 396 -13.70 4.78 -20.11
CA GLU A 396 -12.92 4.17 -19.04
C GLU A 396 -11.41 4.17 -19.34
N SER A 397 -10.63 4.52 -18.35
CA SER A 397 -9.16 4.61 -18.40
C SER A 397 -8.60 5.51 -19.51
N ARG A 398 -9.42 6.34 -20.15
CA ARG A 398 -9.00 7.30 -21.21
C ARG A 398 -8.82 8.69 -20.65
N LEU A 399 -8.00 9.49 -21.33
CA LEU A 399 -7.90 10.92 -21.05
C LEU A 399 -9.07 11.65 -21.75
N VAL A 400 -9.97 12.20 -20.95
CA VAL A 400 -11.16 12.89 -21.45
C VAL A 400 -11.19 14.34 -20.99
N LYS A 401 -11.94 15.17 -21.74
CA LYS A 401 -12.23 16.55 -21.38
C LYS A 401 -13.75 16.79 -21.45
N LEU A 402 -14.27 17.37 -20.40
CA LEU A 402 -15.66 17.82 -20.27
C LEU A 402 -15.65 19.35 -20.17
N ASN A 403 -16.48 20.01 -20.95
CA ASN A 403 -16.49 21.47 -21.04
C ASN A 403 -17.72 22.04 -20.34
N ALA A 404 -17.60 23.26 -19.82
CA ALA A 404 -18.65 24.08 -19.25
C ALA A 404 -19.47 23.34 -18.18
N LEU A 405 -18.78 22.78 -17.18
CA LEU A 405 -19.38 22.08 -16.07
C LEU A 405 -19.86 23.04 -14.99
N HIS A 406 -20.98 22.71 -14.36
CA HIS A 406 -21.55 23.35 -13.19
C HIS A 406 -21.69 22.34 -12.06
N LEU A 407 -21.22 22.65 -10.86
CA LEU A 407 -21.45 21.82 -9.69
C LEU A 407 -22.95 21.77 -9.38
N VAL A 408 -23.50 20.57 -9.16
CA VAL A 408 -24.88 20.39 -8.73
C VAL A 408 -25.08 20.96 -7.33
N ASP A 409 -24.15 20.66 -6.43
CA ASP A 409 -24.09 21.23 -5.09
C ASP A 409 -22.61 21.54 -4.74
N PRO A 410 -22.23 22.81 -4.64
CA PRO A 410 -20.87 23.19 -4.24
C PRO A 410 -20.45 22.67 -2.87
N ALA A 411 -21.39 22.31 -1.98
CA ALA A 411 -21.09 21.76 -0.65
C ALA A 411 -20.53 20.31 -0.72
N GLU A 412 -20.72 19.61 -1.84
CA GLU A 412 -20.10 18.31 -2.07
C GLU A 412 -18.57 18.41 -2.23
N TRP A 413 -18.04 19.60 -2.51
CA TRP A 413 -16.59 19.84 -2.57
C TRP A 413 -16.03 20.02 -1.17
N THR A 414 -15.62 18.90 -0.56
CA THR A 414 -15.17 18.85 0.84
C THR A 414 -13.64 18.93 0.93
N THR A 415 -13.08 20.11 0.64
CA THR A 415 -11.64 20.39 0.61
C THR A 415 -10.87 19.72 1.77
N GLY A 416 -9.92 18.82 1.44
CA GLY A 416 -9.05 18.17 2.42
C GLY A 416 -9.76 17.19 3.37
N VAL A 417 -11.03 16.83 3.13
CA VAL A 417 -11.80 15.92 3.98
C VAL A 417 -12.03 14.57 3.29
N GLY A 418 -11.86 13.50 4.06
CA GLY A 418 -12.04 12.13 3.59
C GLY A 418 -10.73 11.33 3.53
N SER A 419 -10.76 10.10 4.01
CA SER A 419 -9.57 9.22 4.07
C SER A 419 -9.07 8.74 2.71
N SER A 420 -9.96 8.74 1.68
CA SER A 420 -9.64 8.32 0.32
C SER A 420 -9.98 9.35 -0.75
N GLY A 421 -10.40 10.57 -0.35
CA GLY A 421 -10.92 11.60 -1.24
C GLY A 421 -12.44 11.73 -1.18
N PHE A 422 -13.04 12.48 -2.12
CA PHE A 422 -14.47 12.76 -2.14
C PHE A 422 -15.03 12.76 -3.57
N ASN A 423 -16.35 12.63 -3.68
CA ASN A 423 -17.06 12.67 -4.94
C ASN A 423 -17.89 13.94 -5.05
N VAL A 424 -17.96 14.51 -6.24
CA VAL A 424 -18.72 15.72 -6.54
C VAL A 424 -19.54 15.49 -7.80
N ARG A 425 -20.76 15.97 -7.81
CA ARG A 425 -21.66 15.89 -8.98
C ARG A 425 -21.63 17.20 -9.76
N ALA A 426 -21.54 17.06 -11.08
CA ALA A 426 -21.62 18.19 -12.00
C ALA A 426 -22.55 17.89 -13.17
N VAL A 427 -23.00 18.93 -13.84
CA VAL A 427 -23.76 18.87 -15.10
C VAL A 427 -23.09 19.76 -16.13
N ALA A 428 -23.13 19.37 -17.40
CA ALA A 428 -22.58 20.17 -18.48
C ALA A 428 -23.69 21.01 -19.15
N ASP A 429 -23.36 22.21 -19.63
CA ASP A 429 -24.29 23.08 -20.35
C ASP A 429 -24.93 22.41 -21.56
N ASN A 430 -24.15 21.60 -22.27
CA ASN A 430 -24.58 20.89 -23.46
C ASN A 430 -25.31 19.56 -23.18
N ASN A 431 -25.34 19.12 -21.91
CA ASN A 431 -26.03 17.89 -21.50
C ASN A 431 -26.54 18.03 -20.03
N PRO A 432 -27.47 18.94 -19.75
CA PRO A 432 -27.88 19.25 -18.37
C PRO A 432 -28.69 18.15 -17.69
N ASN A 433 -29.13 17.14 -18.43
CA ASN A 433 -29.91 16.02 -17.89
C ASN A 433 -29.03 14.83 -17.46
N ASP A 434 -27.72 14.87 -17.75
CA ASP A 434 -26.77 13.84 -17.38
C ASP A 434 -25.85 14.33 -16.26
N THR A 435 -25.78 13.55 -15.20
CA THR A 435 -24.97 13.89 -14.04
C THR A 435 -23.61 13.22 -14.16
N ILE A 436 -22.58 14.05 -14.22
CA ILE A 436 -21.18 13.63 -14.28
C ILE A 436 -20.66 13.50 -12.85
N LEU A 437 -20.13 12.35 -12.51
CA LEU A 437 -19.46 12.12 -11.23
C LEU A 437 -17.98 12.46 -11.36
N ILE A 438 -17.51 13.40 -10.53
CA ILE A 438 -16.10 13.78 -10.43
C ILE A 438 -15.55 13.17 -9.15
N ARG A 439 -14.52 12.34 -9.26
CA ARG A 439 -13.81 11.77 -8.12
C ARG A 439 -12.52 12.56 -7.87
N ILE A 440 -12.45 13.23 -6.73
CA ILE A 440 -11.22 13.87 -6.26
C ILE A 440 -10.53 12.92 -5.30
N ASP A 441 -9.45 12.30 -5.76
CA ASP A 441 -8.66 11.41 -4.93
C ASP A 441 -7.82 12.22 -3.93
N ARG A 442 -7.53 11.64 -2.76
CA ARG A 442 -6.74 12.35 -1.72
C ARG A 442 -5.29 12.59 -2.12
N ASP A 443 -4.78 11.79 -3.06
CA ASP A 443 -3.37 11.80 -3.48
C ASP A 443 -3.11 12.75 -4.66
N VAL A 444 -4.14 13.49 -5.14
CA VAL A 444 -4.00 14.56 -6.13
C VAL A 444 -4.01 15.94 -5.48
N GLU A 445 -3.36 16.91 -6.14
CA GLU A 445 -3.27 18.29 -5.65
C GLU A 445 -4.65 18.92 -5.42
N SER A 446 -5.63 18.58 -6.26
CA SER A 446 -6.99 19.12 -6.22
C SER A 446 -7.77 18.74 -4.95
N PHE A 447 -7.32 17.74 -4.19
CA PHE A 447 -7.91 17.36 -2.92
C PHE A 447 -7.94 18.51 -1.90
N ASN A 448 -6.89 19.34 -1.91
CA ASN A 448 -6.76 20.50 -1.02
C ASN A 448 -7.20 21.82 -1.67
N SER A 449 -7.73 21.80 -2.90
CA SER A 449 -8.18 23.00 -3.58
C SER A 449 -9.59 23.41 -3.16
N THR A 450 -9.91 24.68 -3.34
CA THR A 450 -11.29 25.16 -3.18
C THR A 450 -12.17 24.73 -4.35
N ALA A 451 -13.48 24.66 -4.10
CA ALA A 451 -14.46 24.38 -5.15
C ALA A 451 -14.28 25.29 -6.36
N PRO A 452 -14.36 24.77 -7.60
CA PRO A 452 -14.32 25.59 -8.79
C PRO A 452 -15.51 26.52 -8.88
N LEU A 453 -15.27 27.71 -9.44
CA LEU A 453 -16.37 28.60 -9.83
C LEU A 453 -16.95 28.10 -11.16
N SER A 454 -18.26 28.10 -11.28
CA SER A 454 -18.94 27.63 -12.49
C SER A 454 -19.05 28.76 -13.55
N PRO A 455 -19.01 28.44 -14.86
CA PRO A 455 -18.65 27.13 -15.43
C PRO A 455 -17.15 26.88 -15.41
N PHE A 456 -16.76 25.59 -15.44
CA PHE A 456 -15.37 25.19 -15.55
C PHE A 456 -15.21 24.03 -16.55
N ASP A 457 -14.03 23.88 -17.13
CA ASP A 457 -13.66 22.73 -17.92
C ASP A 457 -12.91 21.73 -17.05
N LEU A 458 -13.10 20.45 -17.30
CA LEU A 458 -12.47 19.37 -16.56
C LEU A 458 -11.78 18.40 -17.51
N THR A 459 -10.48 18.24 -17.34
CA THR A 459 -9.69 17.16 -17.94
C THR A 459 -9.45 16.10 -16.87
N GLY A 460 -9.47 14.82 -17.24
CA GLY A 460 -9.18 13.77 -16.28
C GLY A 460 -9.15 12.39 -16.92
N ILE A 461 -8.84 11.41 -16.11
CA ILE A 461 -8.93 10.00 -16.51
C ILE A 461 -10.35 9.53 -16.22
N GLY A 462 -11.01 8.95 -17.22
CA GLY A 462 -12.26 8.23 -17.00
C GLY A 462 -12.02 7.01 -16.12
N GLY A 463 -12.94 6.73 -15.24
CA GLY A 463 -12.90 5.55 -14.37
C GLY A 463 -14.29 5.02 -14.10
N GLN A 464 -14.36 3.88 -13.44
CA GLN A 464 -15.61 3.26 -13.02
C GLN A 464 -15.53 2.81 -11.56
N PHE A 465 -16.62 2.95 -10.83
CA PHE A 465 -16.80 2.38 -9.51
C PHE A 465 -18.23 1.90 -9.36
N ASP A 466 -18.47 0.67 -9.80
CA ASP A 466 -19.77 -0.01 -9.77
C ASP A 466 -19.64 -1.36 -9.07
N ALA A 467 -20.05 -1.41 -7.80
CA ALA A 467 -20.05 -2.66 -7.03
C ALA A 467 -21.25 -3.56 -7.32
N SER A 468 -22.20 -3.11 -8.17
CA SER A 468 -23.37 -3.88 -8.57
C SER A 468 -23.04 -4.87 -9.68
N ASN A 469 -23.97 -5.77 -9.98
CA ASN A 469 -23.91 -6.65 -11.14
C ASN A 469 -25.24 -6.51 -11.89
N PRO A 470 -25.25 -6.12 -13.16
CA PRO A 470 -24.12 -5.87 -14.07
C PRO A 470 -23.33 -4.59 -13.76
N HIS A 471 -22.03 -4.57 -14.10
CA HIS A 471 -21.13 -3.43 -13.96
C HIS A 471 -21.26 -2.48 -15.15
N ASN A 472 -22.37 -1.77 -15.27
CA ASN A 472 -22.66 -0.88 -16.41
C ASN A 472 -23.07 0.53 -15.98
N SER A 473 -22.67 0.93 -14.78
CA SER A 473 -22.90 2.24 -14.18
C SER A 473 -21.66 2.74 -13.40
N GLY A 474 -21.80 3.81 -12.61
CA GLY A 474 -20.73 4.27 -11.74
C GLY A 474 -19.54 4.92 -12.44
N TYR A 475 -19.70 5.34 -13.70
CA TYR A 475 -18.64 6.04 -14.43
C TYR A 475 -18.33 7.38 -13.80
N GLN A 476 -17.04 7.69 -13.70
CA GLN A 476 -16.53 8.88 -13.04
C GLN A 476 -15.33 9.44 -13.81
N VAL A 477 -14.96 10.71 -13.53
CA VAL A 477 -13.75 11.32 -14.06
C VAL A 477 -12.84 11.75 -12.92
N LEU A 478 -11.54 11.44 -13.03
CA LEU A 478 -10.53 11.72 -12.03
C LEU A 478 -9.54 12.75 -12.57
N PRO A 479 -9.59 14.02 -12.11
CA PRO A 479 -8.53 14.99 -12.42
C PRO A 479 -7.20 14.52 -11.83
N ARG A 480 -6.09 14.78 -12.53
CA ARG A 480 -4.75 14.35 -12.15
C ARG A 480 -4.00 15.45 -11.38
N TYR A 481 -4.29 16.71 -11.71
CA TYR A 481 -3.63 17.90 -11.21
C TYR A 481 -4.59 19.09 -11.10
N ASN A 482 -4.22 20.13 -10.39
CA ASN A 482 -5.01 21.37 -10.35
C ASN A 482 -5.28 21.97 -11.72
N PRO A 483 -4.35 22.01 -12.69
CA PRO A 483 -4.63 22.52 -14.03
C PRO A 483 -5.63 21.70 -14.86
N ASP A 484 -5.93 20.49 -14.46
CA ASP A 484 -6.99 19.68 -15.10
C ASP A 484 -8.39 20.25 -14.84
N ILE A 485 -8.53 21.09 -13.80
CA ILE A 485 -9.73 21.85 -13.50
C ILE A 485 -9.49 23.29 -14.01
N ASP A 486 -9.85 23.50 -15.25
CA ASP A 486 -9.63 24.79 -15.90
C ASP A 486 -10.86 25.69 -15.70
N PHE A 487 -10.72 26.73 -14.91
CA PHE A 487 -11.77 27.74 -14.69
C PHE A 487 -12.07 28.55 -15.96
N GLY A 488 -11.49 28.12 -17.09
CA GLY A 488 -11.50 28.87 -18.32
C GLY A 488 -10.98 30.30 -18.08
N ALA A 489 -9.87 30.63 -18.69
CA ALA A 489 -9.59 32.04 -18.93
C ALA A 489 -10.67 32.68 -19.85
N ALA A 490 -11.61 31.89 -20.26
CA ALA A 490 -12.88 32.20 -20.86
C ALA A 490 -14.01 31.88 -19.85
N ALA A 491 -14.26 32.73 -18.86
CA ALA A 491 -15.62 33.26 -18.88
C ALA A 491 -15.97 33.38 -20.37
N HIS A 492 -17.08 32.83 -20.87
CA HIS A 492 -17.66 33.31 -22.12
C HIS A 492 -17.38 34.81 -22.12
N GLU A 493 -16.39 35.26 -22.92
CA GLU A 493 -16.18 36.67 -23.11
C GLU A 493 -17.46 37.10 -23.80
N ALA A 494 -18.41 37.52 -22.96
CA ALA A 494 -19.55 38.23 -23.49
C ALA A 494 -18.89 39.39 -24.21
N ASP A 495 -18.98 39.43 -25.52
CA ASP A 495 -18.39 40.48 -26.28
C ASP A 495 -19.11 41.79 -25.98
N PHE A 496 -18.64 42.46 -24.94
CA PHE A 496 -19.10 43.82 -24.59
C PHE A 496 -18.39 44.91 -25.37
N SER A 497 -17.63 44.56 -26.42
CA SER A 497 -16.89 45.52 -27.22
C SER A 497 -17.78 46.61 -27.84
N ALA A 498 -19.04 46.26 -28.17
CA ALA A 498 -20.03 47.23 -28.65
C ALA A 498 -20.62 48.10 -27.51
N GLU A 499 -20.47 47.70 -26.26
CA GLU A 499 -21.02 48.42 -25.12
C GLU A 499 -20.01 49.31 -24.39
N VAL A 500 -18.72 49.19 -24.72
CA VAL A 500 -17.62 49.89 -24.00
C VAL A 500 -16.69 50.61 -24.96
N LEU A 501 -16.43 51.88 -24.69
CA LEU A 501 -15.42 52.68 -25.39
C LEU A 501 -14.39 53.18 -24.40
N LEU A 502 -13.10 52.94 -24.70
CA LEU A 502 -11.95 53.48 -23.95
C LEU A 502 -11.27 54.58 -24.76
N SER A 503 -11.30 55.81 -24.25
CA SER A 503 -10.67 56.95 -24.93
C SER A 503 -10.04 57.96 -23.96
N PRO A 504 -8.91 58.57 -24.32
CA PRO A 504 -8.05 58.22 -25.44
C PRO A 504 -7.28 56.92 -25.20
N ASN A 505 -7.04 56.13 -26.23
CA ASN A 505 -6.17 54.97 -26.19
C ASN A 505 -5.20 55.04 -27.41
N PRO A 506 -3.92 55.33 -27.21
CA PRO A 506 -3.16 55.47 -25.95
C PRO A 506 -3.54 56.67 -25.06
N ALA A 507 -3.45 56.46 -23.73
CA ALA A 507 -3.71 57.48 -22.71
C ALA A 507 -2.42 58.04 -22.10
N SER A 508 -2.38 59.38 -21.86
CA SER A 508 -1.23 60.03 -21.21
C SER A 508 -1.44 60.28 -19.71
N SER A 509 -2.58 60.81 -19.31
CA SER A 509 -2.89 61.14 -17.91
C SER A 509 -4.26 60.65 -17.44
N LEU A 510 -5.23 60.62 -18.34
CA LEU A 510 -6.59 60.24 -18.06
C LEU A 510 -7.10 59.28 -19.13
N ILE A 511 -7.86 58.26 -18.74
CA ILE A 511 -8.65 57.46 -19.65
C ILE A 511 -10.12 57.50 -19.22
N SER A 512 -11.00 57.71 -20.17
CA SER A 512 -12.45 57.65 -20.02
C SER A 512 -12.96 56.29 -20.49
N ILE A 513 -13.75 55.63 -19.67
CA ILE A 513 -14.43 54.38 -19.95
C ILE A 513 -15.91 54.74 -20.10
N GLU A 514 -16.40 54.77 -21.34
CA GLU A 514 -17.81 55.03 -21.62
C GLU A 514 -18.50 53.69 -21.82
N MET A 515 -19.66 53.53 -21.15
CA MET A 515 -20.45 52.28 -21.16
C MET A 515 -21.87 52.59 -21.57
N SER A 516 -22.44 51.89 -22.53
CA SER A 516 -23.82 52.03 -22.97
C SER A 516 -24.82 51.28 -22.09
N SER A 517 -24.33 50.43 -21.16
CA SER A 517 -25.11 49.68 -20.20
C SER A 517 -24.43 49.63 -18.84
N GLN A 518 -25.22 49.32 -17.79
CA GLN A 518 -24.69 49.19 -16.43
C GLN A 518 -23.86 47.92 -16.25
N PHE A 519 -22.68 48.06 -15.68
CA PHE A 519 -21.80 46.98 -15.29
C PHE A 519 -21.78 46.80 -13.77
N ASP A 520 -21.63 45.55 -13.29
CA ASP A 520 -21.56 45.28 -11.86
C ASP A 520 -20.21 45.74 -11.28
N ARG A 521 -19.13 45.60 -12.10
CA ARG A 521 -17.77 45.90 -11.67
C ARG A 521 -16.85 46.19 -12.84
N ILE A 522 -15.86 47.09 -12.62
CA ILE A 522 -14.70 47.30 -13.48
C ILE A 522 -13.44 47.09 -12.65
N ARG A 523 -12.50 46.33 -13.15
CA ARG A 523 -11.20 46.11 -12.51
C ARG A 523 -10.05 46.43 -13.49
N LEU A 524 -9.02 47.12 -13.00
CA LEU A 524 -7.82 47.45 -13.75
C LEU A 524 -6.65 46.63 -13.28
N PHE A 525 -5.87 46.12 -14.21
CA PHE A 525 -4.69 45.31 -13.96
C PHE A 525 -3.48 45.82 -14.74
N ASN A 526 -2.29 45.62 -14.16
CA ASN A 526 -1.03 45.83 -14.91
C ASN A 526 -0.70 44.58 -15.76
N ALA A 527 0.37 44.65 -16.53
CA ALA A 527 0.84 43.55 -17.41
C ALA A 527 1.29 42.30 -16.64
N LYS A 528 1.44 42.34 -15.30
CA LYS A 528 1.74 41.20 -14.42
C LYS A 528 0.50 40.59 -13.81
N GLY A 529 -0.70 41.03 -14.18
CA GLY A 529 -1.97 40.56 -13.61
C GLY A 529 -2.29 41.11 -12.20
N GLN A 530 -1.50 42.04 -11.67
CA GLN A 530 -1.79 42.66 -10.37
C GLN A 530 -2.92 43.68 -10.53
N GLU A 531 -3.96 43.56 -9.68
CA GLU A 531 -5.07 44.50 -9.63
C GLU A 531 -4.57 45.86 -9.10
N LEU A 532 -4.91 46.92 -9.83
CA LEU A 532 -4.53 48.27 -9.49
C LEU A 532 -5.72 49.07 -8.91
N LYS A 533 -6.90 48.83 -9.45
CA LYS A 533 -8.12 49.55 -9.04
C LYS A 533 -9.38 48.78 -9.36
N THR A 534 -10.37 48.89 -8.51
CA THR A 534 -11.70 48.33 -8.70
C THR A 534 -12.78 49.38 -8.50
N TYR A 535 -13.77 49.37 -9.38
CA TYR A 535 -14.97 50.19 -9.30
C TYR A 535 -16.19 49.23 -9.23
N ASN A 536 -16.93 49.27 -8.15
CA ASN A 536 -18.18 48.52 -8.02
C ASN A 536 -19.35 49.41 -8.46
N GLN A 537 -20.27 48.88 -9.25
CA GLN A 537 -21.40 49.62 -9.85
C GLN A 537 -20.94 50.96 -10.46
N PRO A 538 -20.02 50.95 -11.44
CA PRO A 538 -19.49 52.17 -12.00
C PRO A 538 -20.55 52.97 -12.73
N ASP A 539 -20.40 54.31 -12.75
CA ASP A 539 -21.19 55.19 -13.61
C ASP A 539 -20.95 54.89 -15.11
N ASN A 540 -21.92 55.17 -15.97
CA ASN A 540 -21.79 54.94 -17.41
C ASN A 540 -20.60 55.68 -18.07
N LEU A 541 -20.02 56.67 -17.40
CA LEU A 541 -18.77 57.30 -17.75
C LEU A 541 -17.82 57.30 -16.54
N GLN A 542 -16.90 56.32 -16.53
CA GLN A 542 -15.90 56.20 -15.49
C GLN A 542 -14.58 56.82 -15.97
N LYS A 543 -14.12 57.85 -15.27
CA LYS A 543 -12.80 58.48 -15.53
C LYS A 543 -11.73 57.89 -14.60
N VAL A 544 -10.61 57.49 -15.18
CA VAL A 544 -9.49 56.88 -14.44
C VAL A 544 -8.25 57.73 -14.67
N ASP A 545 -7.71 58.27 -13.58
CA ASP A 545 -6.40 58.95 -13.61
C ASP A 545 -5.31 57.86 -13.69
N VAL A 546 -4.54 57.90 -14.76
CA VAL A 546 -3.42 57.00 -15.07
C VAL A 546 -2.09 57.74 -15.10
N SER A 547 -2.05 58.99 -14.63
CA SER A 547 -0.84 59.85 -14.67
C SER A 547 0.34 59.22 -13.92
N LEU A 548 0.09 58.52 -12.83
CA LEU A 548 1.09 57.85 -12.01
C LEU A 548 1.47 56.42 -12.50
N TYR A 549 0.80 55.95 -13.55
CA TYR A 549 1.10 54.61 -14.09
C TYR A 549 2.30 54.69 -15.03
N LYS A 550 3.15 53.65 -14.99
CA LYS A 550 4.28 53.53 -15.89
C LYS A 550 3.80 53.31 -17.32
N SER A 551 4.56 53.82 -18.31
CA SER A 551 4.27 53.51 -19.72
C SER A 551 4.24 52.00 -19.95
N GLY A 552 3.20 51.49 -20.64
CA GLY A 552 2.98 50.07 -20.87
C GLY A 552 1.54 49.72 -21.16
N VAL A 553 1.27 48.40 -21.25
CA VAL A 553 -0.06 47.86 -21.50
C VAL A 553 -0.75 47.56 -20.17
N TYR A 554 -2.00 47.97 -20.08
CA TYR A 554 -2.89 47.73 -18.95
C TYR A 554 -4.18 47.05 -19.42
N PHE A 555 -4.79 46.22 -18.55
CA PHE A 555 -6.00 45.48 -18.84
C PHE A 555 -7.15 46.02 -17.98
N VAL A 556 -8.32 46.08 -18.61
CA VAL A 556 -9.57 46.50 -17.96
C VAL A 556 -10.55 45.35 -18.10
N ARG A 557 -10.98 44.78 -16.97
CA ARG A 557 -11.96 43.72 -16.90
C ARG A 557 -13.30 44.28 -16.47
N PHE A 558 -14.32 43.99 -17.25
CA PHE A 558 -15.72 44.36 -17.05
C PHE A 558 -16.50 43.15 -16.62
N GLU A 559 -17.37 43.31 -15.64
CA GLU A 559 -18.21 42.23 -15.11
C GLU A 559 -19.67 42.71 -15.11
N LYS A 560 -20.59 41.83 -15.66
CA LYS A 560 -22.03 42.14 -15.76
C LYS A 560 -22.82 40.84 -15.78
N GLY A 561 -23.76 40.64 -14.81
CA GLY A 561 -24.60 39.45 -14.74
C GLY A 561 -23.85 38.14 -14.70
N GLY A 562 -22.75 38.07 -13.95
CA GLY A 562 -21.89 36.88 -13.85
C GLY A 562 -20.98 36.62 -15.06
N LYS A 563 -21.04 37.45 -16.10
CA LYS A 563 -20.16 37.39 -17.27
C LYS A 563 -19.05 38.42 -17.14
N ALA A 564 -17.90 38.17 -17.75
CA ALA A 564 -16.79 39.10 -17.76
C ALA A 564 -16.20 39.24 -19.16
N TRP A 565 -15.63 40.39 -19.46
CA TRP A 565 -14.90 40.72 -20.68
C TRP A 565 -13.67 41.56 -20.34
N THR A 566 -12.58 41.35 -21.03
CA THR A 566 -11.33 42.07 -20.79
C THR A 566 -10.85 42.70 -22.06
N THR A 567 -10.54 44.00 -21.96
CA THR A 567 -9.90 44.76 -23.01
C THR A 567 -8.62 45.41 -22.50
N ARG A 568 -7.88 46.10 -23.38
CA ARG A 568 -6.61 46.70 -23.01
C ARG A 568 -6.54 48.15 -23.44
N PHE A 569 -5.74 48.95 -22.73
CA PHE A 569 -5.29 50.25 -23.19
C PHE A 569 -3.78 50.39 -23.02
N VAL A 570 -3.21 51.36 -23.73
CA VAL A 570 -1.78 51.68 -23.67
C VAL A 570 -1.61 53.00 -22.92
N LYS A 571 -0.78 53.00 -21.87
CA LYS A 571 -0.30 54.20 -21.19
C LYS A 571 1.01 54.66 -21.85
N GLN A 572 1.04 55.90 -22.34
CA GLN A 572 2.24 56.57 -22.83
C GLN A 572 3.02 57.23 -21.71
#